data_775b536d67bea1f202d3107945cce922
#
_entry.id   775b536d67bea1f202d3107945cce922
#
_cell.length_a   1.000
_cell.length_b   1.000
_cell.length_c   1.000
_cell.angle_alpha   90.00
_cell.angle_beta   90.00
_cell.angle_gamma   90.00
#
_symmetry.space_group_name_H-M   'P 1'
#
loop_
_entity.id
_entity.type
_entity.pdbx_description
1 polymer ?
#
loop_
_entity_poly.entity_id
_entity_poly.type
_entity_poly.pdbx_seq_one_letter_code
_entity_poly.pdbx_strand_id
1 'polypeptide(L)'
;MKNKITLLLLIGVSLLSAQQKSTGVVTLSTNMAATLTLDNGASTATLSLTGPNDRWFALQFGSFTGGMAAGSDLVYWDNVTLVDARHVGIGSTPTTDATNNWTITSNLNNSPSVGLRTIVATRAFNTGDSNDFAFNFSDTSIDFAWARMSSATYGL
;
A
#
# COMPACT_ATOMS: atom_id res chain seq x y z
N MET A 1 24.59 -63.44 -6.19
CA MET A 1 23.33 -62.65 -5.87
C MET A 1 23.68 -61.19 -5.85
N LYS A 2 23.20 -60.37 -6.83
CA LYS A 2 23.46 -58.94 -6.92
C LYS A 2 22.26 -58.20 -6.31
N ASN A 3 22.41 -57.61 -5.12
CA ASN A 3 21.39 -56.79 -4.50
C ASN A 3 21.36 -55.42 -5.20
N LYS A 4 20.23 -55.08 -5.83
CA LYS A 4 19.97 -53.76 -6.39
C LYS A 4 19.34 -52.93 -5.28
N ILE A 5 20.05 -51.87 -4.81
CA ILE A 5 19.50 -50.87 -3.91
C ILE A 5 18.76 -49.87 -4.80
N THR A 6 17.42 -49.86 -4.72
CA THR A 6 16.62 -48.83 -5.39
C THR A 6 16.57 -47.60 -4.44
N LEU A 7 17.28 -46.57 -4.81
CA LEU A 7 17.23 -45.28 -4.12
C LEU A 7 15.90 -44.59 -4.50
N LEU A 8 14.94 -44.61 -3.60
CA LEU A 8 13.69 -43.85 -3.76
C LEU A 8 13.96 -42.38 -3.42
N LEU A 9 14.14 -41.56 -4.44
CA LEU A 9 14.28 -40.12 -4.28
C LEU A 9 12.90 -39.53 -3.96
N LEU A 10 12.65 -39.29 -2.67
CA LEU A 10 11.44 -38.61 -2.23
C LEU A 10 11.60 -37.12 -2.57
N ILE A 11 11.09 -36.69 -3.72
CA ILE A 11 10.96 -35.28 -4.08
C ILE A 11 9.82 -34.71 -3.22
N GLY A 12 10.19 -34.12 -2.11
CA GLY A 12 9.27 -33.31 -1.31
C GLY A 12 8.91 -32.06 -2.12
N VAL A 13 7.78 -32.07 -2.80
CA VAL A 13 7.16 -30.87 -3.33
C VAL A 13 6.68 -30.06 -2.13
N SER A 14 7.50 -29.13 -1.65
CA SER A 14 7.05 -28.10 -0.74
C SER A 14 6.02 -27.28 -1.51
N LEU A 15 4.74 -27.46 -1.17
CA LEU A 15 3.68 -26.56 -1.57
C LEU A 15 3.97 -25.21 -0.89
N LEU A 16 4.71 -24.36 -1.58
CA LEU A 16 4.78 -22.94 -1.28
C LEU A 16 3.37 -22.41 -1.54
N SER A 17 2.50 -22.52 -0.53
CA SER A 17 1.28 -21.74 -0.51
C SER A 17 1.72 -20.30 -0.59
N ALA A 18 1.47 -19.63 -1.69
CA ALA A 18 1.64 -18.20 -1.78
C ALA A 18 0.80 -17.59 -0.65
N GLN A 19 1.46 -17.15 0.41
CA GLN A 19 0.80 -16.57 1.57
C GLN A 19 0.52 -15.10 1.29
N GLN A 20 -0.30 -14.86 0.26
CA GLN A 20 -0.74 -13.51 -0.08
C GLN A 20 -2.20 -13.33 0.23
N LYS A 21 -2.53 -12.17 0.79
CA LYS A 21 -3.90 -11.67 0.95
C LYS A 21 -4.03 -10.36 0.20
N SER A 22 -5.17 -10.14 -0.44
CA SER A 22 -5.45 -8.88 -1.13
C SER A 22 -6.85 -8.38 -0.79
N THR A 23 -7.00 -7.07 -0.68
CA THR A 23 -8.32 -6.43 -0.58
C THR A 23 -9.12 -6.57 -1.88
N GLY A 24 -8.46 -6.94 -3.00
CA GLY A 24 -9.00 -6.65 -4.31
C GLY A 24 -9.07 -5.15 -4.55
N VAL A 25 -9.71 -4.74 -5.63
CA VAL A 25 -9.89 -3.32 -5.94
C VAL A 25 -10.98 -2.73 -5.05
N VAL A 26 -10.60 -1.78 -4.20
CA VAL A 26 -11.53 -0.98 -3.39
C VAL A 26 -11.76 0.36 -4.09
N THR A 27 -12.98 0.60 -4.54
CA THR A 27 -13.38 1.89 -5.11
C THR A 27 -13.56 2.90 -4.00
N LEU A 28 -12.74 3.95 -3.99
CA LEU A 28 -12.77 5.04 -2.99
C LEU A 28 -13.70 6.18 -3.45
N SER A 29 -13.63 6.50 -4.72
CA SER A 29 -14.54 7.47 -5.38
C SER A 29 -14.61 7.18 -6.89
N THR A 30 -15.33 7.99 -7.66
CA THR A 30 -15.47 7.83 -9.12
C THR A 30 -14.13 7.72 -9.86
N ASN A 31 -13.08 8.37 -9.35
CA ASN A 31 -11.75 8.43 -9.97
C ASN A 31 -10.61 8.11 -8.99
N MET A 32 -10.93 7.41 -7.90
CA MET A 32 -9.92 6.87 -6.96
C MET A 32 -10.23 5.43 -6.61
N ALA A 33 -9.19 4.62 -6.57
CA ALA A 33 -9.25 3.23 -6.13
C ALA A 33 -7.94 2.83 -5.46
N ALA A 34 -8.02 1.85 -4.57
CA ALA A 34 -6.84 1.26 -3.95
C ALA A 34 -6.93 -0.27 -3.96
N THR A 35 -5.79 -0.92 -4.01
CA THR A 35 -5.62 -2.34 -3.71
C THR A 35 -4.45 -2.47 -2.76
N LEU A 36 -4.64 -3.17 -1.66
CA LEU A 36 -3.56 -3.53 -0.75
C LEU A 36 -3.37 -5.04 -0.81
N THR A 37 -2.14 -5.48 -1.04
CA THR A 37 -1.74 -6.89 -1.01
C THR A 37 -0.67 -7.08 0.05
N LEU A 38 -0.88 -8.04 0.94
CA LEU A 38 0.06 -8.45 1.97
C LEU A 38 0.70 -9.76 1.56
N ASP A 39 2.04 -9.81 1.52
CA ASP A 39 2.83 -11.02 1.29
C ASP A 39 3.51 -11.44 2.59
N ASN A 40 3.03 -12.52 3.19
CA ASN A 40 3.57 -13.02 4.45
C ASN A 40 4.98 -13.64 4.29
N GLY A 41 5.25 -14.24 3.13
CA GLY A 41 6.56 -14.84 2.86
C GLY A 41 7.67 -13.79 2.76
N ALA A 42 7.37 -12.66 2.13
CA ALA A 42 8.28 -11.52 2.01
C ALA A 42 8.14 -10.51 3.16
N SER A 43 7.12 -10.63 4.00
CA SER A 43 6.75 -9.63 5.03
C SER A 43 6.59 -8.22 4.44
N THR A 44 5.96 -8.12 3.27
CA THR A 44 5.80 -6.86 2.53
C THR A 44 4.34 -6.56 2.22
N ALA A 45 4.00 -5.29 2.30
CA ALA A 45 2.75 -4.72 1.82
C ALA A 45 2.98 -4.05 0.46
N THR A 46 2.11 -4.34 -0.50
CA THR A 46 2.07 -3.70 -1.81
C THR A 46 0.79 -2.90 -1.93
N LEU A 47 0.90 -1.60 -2.09
CA LEU A 47 -0.20 -0.68 -2.36
C LEU A 47 -0.23 -0.35 -3.84
N SER A 48 -1.39 -0.54 -4.48
CA SER A 48 -1.71 0.06 -5.76
C SER A 48 -2.74 1.15 -5.52
N LEU A 49 -2.37 2.40 -5.74
CA LEU A 49 -3.20 3.57 -5.52
C LEU A 49 -3.45 4.29 -6.85
N THR A 50 -4.71 4.43 -7.21
CA THR A 50 -5.15 5.15 -8.41
C THR A 50 -5.86 6.43 -8.01
N GLY A 51 -5.54 7.53 -8.67
CA GLY A 51 -6.19 8.82 -8.49
C GLY A 51 -6.09 9.71 -9.74
N PRO A 52 -6.66 10.93 -9.72
CA PRO A 52 -6.54 11.88 -10.81
C PRO A 52 -5.08 12.24 -11.09
N ASN A 53 -4.71 12.36 -12.37
CA ASN A 53 -3.32 12.62 -12.74
C ASN A 53 -2.93 14.11 -12.80
N ASP A 54 -3.80 15.00 -12.34
CA ASP A 54 -3.61 16.46 -12.35
C ASP A 54 -3.60 17.09 -10.95
N ARG A 55 -3.69 16.28 -9.89
CA ARG A 55 -3.76 16.75 -8.50
C ARG A 55 -3.23 15.73 -7.52
N TRP A 56 -2.93 16.16 -6.29
CA TRP A 56 -2.59 15.24 -5.21
C TRP A 56 -3.80 14.38 -4.80
N PHE A 57 -3.50 13.18 -4.35
CA PHE A 57 -4.44 12.25 -3.73
C PHE A 57 -3.72 11.43 -2.67
N ALA A 58 -4.45 11.00 -1.65
CA ALA A 58 -3.91 10.40 -0.45
C ALA A 58 -4.74 9.19 0.02
N LEU A 59 -4.07 8.28 0.71
CA LEU A 59 -4.67 7.18 1.43
C LEU A 59 -4.08 7.14 2.85
N GLN A 60 -4.95 7.02 3.85
CA GLN A 60 -4.60 6.90 5.26
C GLN A 60 -4.94 5.51 5.74
N PHE A 61 -4.08 4.93 6.59
CA PHE A 61 -4.24 3.59 7.15
C PHE A 61 -4.64 3.64 8.61
N GLY A 62 -5.37 2.61 9.08
CA GLY A 62 -5.70 2.40 10.48
C GLY A 62 -7.11 2.80 10.84
N SER A 63 -7.43 2.68 12.12
CA SER A 63 -8.76 2.95 12.66
C SER A 63 -9.00 4.45 12.82
N PHE A 64 -10.16 4.92 12.36
CA PHE A 64 -10.52 6.34 12.40
C PHE A 64 -11.73 6.58 13.27
N THR A 65 -11.57 7.42 14.28
CA THR A 65 -12.70 8.02 14.97
C THR A 65 -12.88 9.43 14.41
N GLY A 66 -13.87 9.61 13.52
CA GLY A 66 -14.15 10.93 12.93
C GLY A 66 -13.28 11.35 11.74
N GLY A 67 -12.67 10.41 11.03
CA GLY A 67 -11.93 10.69 9.79
C GLY A 67 -10.45 10.99 10.01
N MET A 68 -9.97 12.16 9.64
CA MET A 68 -8.56 12.55 9.63
C MET A 68 -7.98 12.72 11.05
N ALA A 69 -7.68 11.60 11.73
CA ALA A 69 -7.16 11.62 13.09
C ALA A 69 -5.66 11.95 13.12
N ALA A 70 -5.24 12.79 14.07
CA ALA A 70 -3.84 13.09 14.29
C ALA A 70 -3.04 11.81 14.64
N GLY A 71 -1.83 11.69 14.11
CA GLY A 71 -0.94 10.56 14.33
C GLY A 71 -1.17 9.35 13.43
N SER A 72 -2.16 9.40 12.53
CA SER A 72 -2.40 8.31 11.59
C SER A 72 -1.42 8.36 10.42
N ASP A 73 -0.90 7.19 10.05
CA ASP A 73 -0.05 6.98 8.88
C ASP A 73 -0.84 7.23 7.59
N LEU A 74 -0.25 7.96 6.67
CA LEU A 74 -0.83 8.21 5.36
C LEU A 74 0.25 8.30 4.28
N VAL A 75 -0.16 8.02 3.06
CA VAL A 75 0.65 8.29 1.87
C VAL A 75 -0.09 9.23 0.94
N TYR A 76 0.63 10.10 0.25
CA TYR A 76 0.04 10.96 -0.77
C TYR A 76 0.95 11.11 -1.98
N TRP A 77 0.33 11.25 -3.14
CA TRP A 77 1.01 11.58 -4.39
C TRP A 77 1.15 13.09 -4.55
N ASP A 78 2.38 13.59 -4.70
CA ASP A 78 2.69 15.02 -4.82
C ASP A 78 3.07 15.45 -6.24
N ASN A 79 2.91 14.59 -7.25
CA ASN A 79 3.37 14.68 -8.63
C ASN A 79 4.82 14.22 -8.88
N VAL A 80 5.59 13.97 -7.86
CA VAL A 80 6.99 13.53 -7.96
C VAL A 80 7.14 12.13 -7.36
N THR A 81 6.66 11.96 -6.13
CA THR A 81 6.79 10.71 -5.39
C THR A 81 5.54 10.40 -4.58
N LEU A 82 5.43 9.16 -4.12
CA LEU A 82 4.51 8.78 -3.06
C LEU A 82 5.17 9.13 -1.73
N VAL A 83 4.70 10.20 -1.11
CA VAL A 83 5.24 10.72 0.14
C VAL A 83 4.67 9.92 1.30
N ASP A 84 5.56 9.49 2.18
CA ASP A 84 5.24 8.90 3.48
C ASP A 84 5.06 10.01 4.51
N ALA A 85 3.95 9.99 5.25
CA ALA A 85 3.60 11.10 6.11
C ALA A 85 2.63 10.67 7.21
N ARG A 86 2.49 11.51 8.21
CA ARG A 86 1.47 11.35 9.26
C ARG A 86 0.50 12.51 9.29
N HIS A 87 -0.72 12.23 9.66
CA HIS A 87 -1.74 13.25 9.85
C HIS A 87 -1.52 13.99 11.17
N VAL A 88 -1.68 15.31 11.17
CA VAL A 88 -1.51 16.13 12.38
C VAL A 88 -2.82 16.74 12.88
N GLY A 89 -3.91 16.50 12.16
CA GLY A 89 -5.26 16.97 12.53
C GLY A 89 -6.06 17.44 11.32
N ILE A 90 -7.35 17.58 11.51
CA ILE A 90 -8.29 18.00 10.46
C ILE A 90 -7.90 19.38 9.92
N GLY A 91 -7.83 19.48 8.58
CA GLY A 91 -7.52 20.75 7.89
C GLY A 91 -6.06 21.20 8.00
N SER A 92 -5.18 20.34 8.48
CA SER A 92 -3.75 20.60 8.57
C SER A 92 -2.99 19.86 7.46
N THR A 93 -1.92 20.47 6.97
CA THR A 93 -0.98 19.78 6.06
C THR A 93 -0.31 18.62 6.80
N PRO A 94 -0.27 17.42 6.22
CA PRO A 94 0.45 16.29 6.81
C PRO A 94 1.92 16.60 7.05
N THR A 95 2.49 16.01 8.09
CA THR A 95 3.93 16.08 8.34
C THR A 95 4.60 14.90 7.63
N THR A 96 5.51 15.20 6.71
CA THR A 96 6.33 14.19 6.05
C THR A 96 7.21 13.49 7.07
N ASP A 97 7.32 12.16 6.98
CA ASP A 97 8.19 11.39 7.83
C ASP A 97 9.67 11.58 7.44
N ALA A 98 10.54 11.39 8.42
CA ALA A 98 11.99 11.56 8.21
C ALA A 98 12.55 10.56 7.18
N THR A 99 11.91 9.39 7.09
CA THR A 99 12.24 8.33 6.14
C THR A 99 10.99 7.97 5.34
N ASN A 100 11.08 8.01 4.02
CA ASN A 100 10.03 7.46 3.18
C ASN A 100 10.23 5.94 3.07
N ASN A 101 9.37 5.17 3.73
CA ASN A 101 9.44 3.72 3.77
C ASN A 101 8.79 3.05 2.55
N TRP A 102 8.05 3.80 1.74
CA TRP A 102 7.45 3.30 0.51
C TRP A 102 8.41 3.40 -0.69
N THR A 103 8.62 2.28 -1.36
CA THR A 103 9.39 2.21 -2.61
C THR A 103 8.45 2.05 -3.79
N ILE A 104 8.42 3.03 -4.69
CA ILE A 104 7.63 2.96 -5.92
C ILE A 104 8.22 1.88 -6.84
N THR A 105 7.39 0.94 -7.23
CA THR A 105 7.73 -0.12 -8.20
C THR A 105 7.11 0.13 -9.58
N SER A 106 6.04 0.93 -9.63
CA SER A 106 5.40 1.35 -10.89
C SER A 106 4.70 2.70 -10.72
N ASN A 107 4.77 3.53 -11.74
CA ASN A 107 4.10 4.83 -11.80
C ASN A 107 3.63 5.08 -13.24
N LEU A 108 2.36 4.86 -13.48
CA LEU A 108 1.76 4.89 -14.80
C LEU A 108 0.77 6.06 -14.91
N ASN A 109 1.14 7.03 -15.73
CA ASN A 109 0.22 8.11 -16.10
C ASN A 109 -0.79 7.62 -17.14
N ASN A 110 -2.02 8.17 -17.10
CA ASN A 110 -3.14 7.75 -17.94
C ASN A 110 -3.49 6.26 -17.81
N SER A 111 -3.38 5.73 -16.60
CA SER A 111 -3.69 4.36 -16.25
C SER A 111 -4.62 4.31 -15.02
N PRO A 112 -5.69 3.51 -15.03
CA PRO A 112 -6.14 2.59 -16.08
C PRO A 112 -6.82 3.29 -17.27
N SER A 113 -7.04 4.60 -17.21
CA SER A 113 -7.64 5.40 -18.26
C SER A 113 -7.05 6.81 -18.33
N VAL A 114 -7.30 7.53 -19.40
CA VAL A 114 -6.90 8.93 -19.55
C VAL A 114 -7.43 9.76 -18.38
N GLY A 115 -6.60 10.62 -17.83
CA GLY A 115 -6.91 11.47 -16.67
C GLY A 115 -6.67 10.82 -15.31
N LEU A 116 -6.26 9.54 -15.26
CA LEU A 116 -5.90 8.84 -14.03
C LEU A 116 -4.41 8.49 -14.00
N ARG A 117 -3.90 8.32 -12.80
CA ARG A 117 -2.55 7.81 -12.52
C ARG A 117 -2.65 6.64 -11.56
N THR A 118 -1.92 5.57 -11.84
CA THR A 118 -1.76 4.44 -10.93
C THR A 118 -0.32 4.35 -10.47
N ILE A 119 -0.15 4.33 -9.14
CA ILE A 119 1.14 4.17 -8.48
C ILE A 119 1.10 2.83 -7.75
N VAL A 120 2.14 2.03 -7.93
CA VAL A 120 2.35 0.81 -7.16
C VAL A 120 3.60 1.00 -6.33
N ALA A 121 3.48 0.79 -5.03
CA ALA A 121 4.61 0.91 -4.10
C ALA A 121 4.59 -0.22 -3.08
N THR A 122 5.75 -0.55 -2.53
CA THR A 122 5.93 -1.59 -1.53
C THR A 122 6.64 -1.05 -0.32
N ARG A 123 6.32 -1.61 0.87
CA ARG A 123 7.11 -1.43 2.10
C ARG A 123 7.07 -2.70 2.96
N ALA A 124 7.96 -2.79 3.94
CA ALA A 124 7.89 -3.83 4.96
C ALA A 124 6.59 -3.73 5.78
N PHE A 125 6.11 -4.84 6.35
CA PHE A 125 4.97 -4.83 7.26
C PHE A 125 5.21 -3.93 8.46
N ASN A 126 6.43 -3.99 9.02
CA ASN A 126 6.89 -3.14 10.10
C ASN A 126 8.18 -2.46 9.63
N THR A 127 8.17 -1.15 9.56
CA THR A 127 9.29 -0.33 9.11
C THR A 127 10.24 0.03 10.25
N GLY A 128 9.79 -0.16 11.49
CA GLY A 128 10.50 0.31 12.69
C GLY A 128 10.23 1.79 12.99
N ASP A 129 9.52 2.52 12.13
CA ASP A 129 9.05 3.87 12.43
C ASP A 129 7.75 3.80 13.21
N SER A 130 7.70 4.51 14.34
CA SER A 130 6.50 4.57 15.20
C SER A 130 5.34 5.37 14.61
N ASN A 131 5.59 6.13 13.55
CA ASN A 131 4.56 6.87 12.82
C ASN A 131 3.86 6.00 11.79
N ASP A 132 4.48 4.89 11.38
CA ASP A 132 3.98 4.00 10.36
C ASP A 132 2.95 3.00 10.91
N PHE A 133 1.91 2.78 10.14
CA PHE A 133 0.97 1.68 10.37
C PHE A 133 1.66 0.33 10.17
N ALA A 134 1.73 -0.47 11.21
CA ALA A 134 2.26 -1.83 11.12
C ALA A 134 1.19 -2.76 10.53
N PHE A 135 1.46 -3.31 9.35
CA PHE A 135 0.59 -4.31 8.73
C PHE A 135 0.77 -5.66 9.42
N ASN A 136 -0.33 -6.39 9.56
CA ASN A 136 -0.29 -7.74 10.11
C ASN A 136 -1.04 -8.69 9.17
N PHE A 137 -0.37 -9.77 8.76
CA PHE A 137 -0.97 -10.76 7.86
C PHE A 137 -2.18 -11.47 8.48
N SER A 138 -2.30 -11.52 9.82
CA SER A 138 -3.47 -12.09 10.49
C SER A 138 -4.72 -11.22 10.41
N ASP A 139 -4.59 -9.91 10.13
CA ASP A 139 -5.71 -8.99 10.06
C ASP A 139 -6.70 -9.42 8.98
N THR A 140 -7.97 -9.36 9.30
CA THR A 140 -9.07 -9.70 8.39
C THR A 140 -9.65 -8.48 7.68
N SER A 141 -9.35 -7.29 8.18
CA SER A 141 -9.73 -6.00 7.60
C SER A 141 -8.73 -4.93 7.99
N ILE A 142 -8.61 -3.90 7.17
CA ILE A 142 -7.85 -2.68 7.42
C ILE A 142 -8.72 -1.51 7.03
N ASP A 143 -8.87 -0.55 7.94
CA ASP A 143 -9.62 0.66 7.67
C ASP A 143 -8.80 1.63 6.81
N PHE A 144 -9.45 2.27 5.85
CA PHE A 144 -8.88 3.31 5.00
C PHE A 144 -9.67 4.61 5.11
N ALA A 145 -8.97 5.73 5.13
CA ALA A 145 -9.55 7.00 4.72
C ALA A 145 -8.80 7.53 3.49
N TRP A 146 -9.46 8.34 2.69
CA TRP A 146 -8.87 8.89 1.48
C TRP A 146 -9.19 10.37 1.34
N ALA A 147 -8.32 11.07 0.66
CA ALA A 147 -8.53 12.47 0.30
C ALA A 147 -7.92 12.75 -1.08
N ARG A 148 -8.41 13.79 -1.72
CA ARG A 148 -7.81 14.37 -2.92
C ARG A 148 -8.17 15.83 -3.02
N MET A 149 -7.38 16.60 -3.76
CA MET A 149 -7.77 17.97 -4.07
C MET A 149 -9.00 18.00 -4.97
N SER A 150 -9.89 18.96 -4.73
CA SER A 150 -11.08 19.19 -5.58
C SER A 150 -10.72 19.82 -6.93
N SER A 151 -9.67 20.63 -6.98
CA SER A 151 -9.15 21.31 -8.18
C SER A 151 -7.82 20.70 -8.65
N ALA A 152 -7.44 20.98 -9.90
CA ALA A 152 -6.18 20.53 -10.47
C ALA A 152 -4.99 21.28 -9.85
N THR A 153 -4.44 20.73 -8.78
CA THR A 153 -3.24 21.24 -8.09
C THR A 153 -2.58 20.17 -7.25
N TYR A 154 -1.26 20.23 -7.13
CA TYR A 154 -0.47 19.36 -6.25
C TYR A 154 -0.04 20.06 -4.95
N GLY A 155 -0.37 21.34 -4.77
CA GLY A 155 -0.18 22.04 -3.51
C GLY A 155 -1.10 21.49 -2.42
N LEU A 156 -0.56 21.28 -1.23
CA LEU A 156 -1.26 20.89 -0.01
C LEU A 156 -1.73 22.12 0.76
#